data_2cf5957e335cef7889d8909d6d7c5d26
#
_entry.id   2cf5957e335cef7889d8909d6d7c5d26
#
_cell.length_a   1.000
_cell.length_b   1.000
_cell.length_c   1.000
_cell.angle_alpha   90.00
_cell.angle_beta   90.00
_cell.angle_gamma   90.00
#
_symmetry.space_group_name_H-M   'P 1'
#
loop_
_entity.id
_entity.type
_entity.pdbx_description
1 polymer ?
#
loop_
_entity_poly.entity_id
_entity_poly.type
_entity_poly.pdbx_seq_one_letter_code
_entity_poly.pdbx_strand_id
1 'polypeptide(L)'
;YTGLIDEKLVWKAILNTGIQYEEWSIRKEVIGNNPVLHLYIELTDNSSAETVQKNVHQQLKQLNPSYADYESMIEAHPLRVTLLEPGAFMNYMKIQTAAGADLAHIKPPHMNAKDEAIEVLVSYKNNED
;
A
#
# COMPACT_ATOMS: atom_id res chain seq x y z
N TYR A 1 -15.39 4.78 -6.72
CA TYR A 1 -14.34 5.11 -7.69
C TYR A 1 -13.92 3.85 -8.43
N THR A 2 -14.09 3.89 -9.74
CA THR A 2 -13.79 2.76 -10.59
C THR A 2 -12.65 3.05 -11.56
N GLY A 3 -11.85 4.06 -11.28
CA GLY A 3 -10.71 4.40 -12.12
C GLY A 3 -9.79 3.21 -12.30
N LEU A 4 -9.10 3.16 -13.44
CA LEU A 4 -8.25 2.03 -13.80
C LEU A 4 -6.91 2.11 -13.05
N ILE A 5 -6.97 1.88 -11.75
CA ILE A 5 -5.79 1.80 -10.91
C ILE A 5 -5.39 0.33 -10.84
N ASP A 6 -4.30 -0.01 -11.51
CA ASP A 6 -3.77 -1.38 -11.51
C ASP A 6 -2.38 -1.42 -10.88
N GLU A 7 -1.85 -2.62 -10.76
CA GLU A 7 -0.55 -2.83 -10.14
C GLU A 7 0.56 -2.04 -10.85
N LYS A 8 0.55 -2.06 -12.16
CA LYS A 8 1.58 -1.38 -12.96
C LYS A 8 1.57 0.13 -12.70
N LEU A 9 0.38 0.72 -12.64
CA LEU A 9 0.24 2.16 -12.39
C LEU A 9 0.75 2.54 -10.99
N VAL A 10 0.36 1.78 -9.98
CA VAL A 10 0.80 2.03 -8.59
C VAL A 10 2.31 1.87 -8.49
N TRP A 11 2.84 0.82 -9.08
CA TRP A 11 4.29 0.56 -9.05
C TRP A 11 5.05 1.73 -9.68
N LYS A 12 4.59 2.19 -10.84
CA LYS A 12 5.22 3.33 -11.50
C LYS A 12 5.16 4.59 -10.65
N ALA A 13 4.02 4.84 -10.02
CA ALA A 13 3.86 5.99 -9.13
C ALA A 13 4.87 5.95 -7.98
N ILE A 14 5.02 4.78 -7.35
CA ILE A 14 5.96 4.61 -6.24
C ILE A 14 7.39 4.80 -6.74
N LEU A 15 7.75 4.18 -7.86
CA LEU A 15 9.11 4.31 -8.42
C LEU A 15 9.46 5.75 -8.72
N ASN A 16 8.50 6.51 -9.26
CA ASN A 16 8.74 7.90 -9.66
C ASN A 16 9.00 8.81 -8.46
N THR A 17 8.58 8.42 -7.25
CA THR A 17 8.83 9.22 -6.05
C THR A 17 10.28 9.12 -5.56
N GLY A 18 10.99 8.07 -5.95
CA GLY A 18 12.36 7.84 -5.48
C GLY A 18 12.46 7.28 -4.07
N ILE A 19 11.35 6.99 -3.40
CA ILE A 19 11.41 6.39 -2.05
C ILE A 19 12.00 4.99 -2.11
N GLN A 20 12.67 4.61 -1.03
CA GLN A 20 13.27 3.27 -0.90
C GLN A 20 12.34 2.40 -0.09
N TYR A 21 12.00 1.23 -0.60
CA TYR A 21 11.04 0.35 0.05
C TYR A 21 11.41 -1.11 -0.14
N GLU A 22 10.91 -1.94 0.78
CA GLU A 22 11.06 -3.40 0.68
C GLU A 22 9.93 -3.99 -0.14
N GLU A 23 8.68 -3.63 0.21
CA GLU A 23 7.50 -4.17 -0.47
C GLU A 23 6.28 -3.31 -0.13
N TRP A 24 5.20 -3.49 -0.88
CA TRP A 24 3.97 -2.73 -0.70
C TRP A 24 2.74 -3.56 -1.07
N SER A 25 1.59 -3.12 -0.54
CA SER A 25 0.28 -3.64 -0.93
C SER A 25 -0.71 -2.49 -0.86
N ILE A 26 -1.66 -2.44 -1.77
CA ILE A 26 -2.67 -1.38 -1.82
C ILE A 26 -4.05 -2.01 -2.01
N ARG A 27 -5.07 -1.43 -1.38
CA ARG A 27 -6.44 -1.88 -1.57
C ARG A 27 -7.43 -0.74 -1.41
N LYS A 28 -8.66 -0.96 -1.85
CA LYS A 28 -9.75 -0.02 -1.64
C LYS A 28 -10.31 -0.21 -0.24
N GLU A 29 -10.59 0.90 0.43
CA GLU A 29 -11.26 0.92 1.72
C GLU A 29 -12.31 2.01 1.70
N VAL A 30 -13.25 1.98 2.63
CA VAL A 30 -14.28 2.99 2.71
C VAL A 30 -14.09 3.80 3.98
N ILE A 31 -13.96 5.13 3.82
CA ILE A 31 -13.86 6.06 4.93
C ILE A 31 -15.12 6.94 4.89
N GLY A 32 -15.98 6.81 5.90
CA GLY A 32 -17.31 7.39 5.82
C GLY A 32 -18.05 6.76 4.66
N ASN A 33 -18.47 7.56 3.68
CA ASN A 33 -19.12 7.06 2.47
C ASN A 33 -18.21 7.12 1.24
N ASN A 34 -16.91 7.37 1.43
CA ASN A 34 -15.99 7.57 0.32
C ASN A 34 -15.05 6.38 0.17
N PRO A 35 -15.02 5.71 -1.01
CA PRO A 35 -13.97 4.74 -1.28
C PRO A 35 -12.64 5.46 -1.48
N VAL A 36 -11.62 4.96 -0.79
CA VAL A 36 -10.25 5.50 -0.87
C VAL A 36 -9.29 4.36 -1.12
N LEU A 37 -8.10 4.71 -1.63
CA LEU A 37 -7.01 3.76 -1.73
C LEU A 37 -6.19 3.82 -0.44
N HIS A 38 -5.82 2.66 0.07
CA HIS A 38 -4.96 2.57 1.24
C HIS A 38 -3.70 1.79 0.87
N LEU A 39 -2.58 2.49 0.90
CA LEU A 39 -1.27 1.91 0.61
C LEU A 39 -0.60 1.50 1.92
N TYR A 40 -0.21 0.23 1.97
CA TYR A 40 0.57 -0.34 3.07
C TYR A 40 1.97 -0.60 2.53
N ILE A 41 2.98 0.06 3.08
CA ILE A 41 4.32 0.01 2.51
C ILE A 41 5.36 -0.12 3.62
N GLU A 42 6.32 -1.00 3.38
CA GLU A 42 7.47 -1.20 4.27
C GLU A 42 8.65 -0.46 3.66
N LEU A 43 9.05 0.65 4.28
CA LEU A 43 10.15 1.48 3.77
C LEU A 43 11.50 0.95 4.24
N THR A 44 12.53 1.25 3.45
CA THR A 44 13.92 1.04 3.85
C THR A 44 14.65 2.38 4.03
N ASP A 45 13.94 3.50 3.84
CA ASP A 45 14.47 4.84 4.13
C ASP A 45 13.71 5.45 5.31
N ASN A 46 13.97 6.71 5.61
CA ASN A 46 13.39 7.41 6.76
C ASN A 46 12.26 8.37 6.37
N SER A 47 11.64 8.16 5.21
CA SER A 47 10.52 9.00 4.79
C SER A 47 9.34 8.87 5.75
N SER A 48 8.63 9.96 5.97
CA SER A 48 7.43 9.93 6.80
C SER A 48 6.22 9.46 5.97
N ALA A 49 5.19 9.00 6.66
CA ALA A 49 3.94 8.61 5.99
C ALA A 49 3.35 9.79 5.21
N GLU A 50 3.43 11.01 5.74
CA GLU A 50 2.92 12.20 5.08
C GLU A 50 3.67 12.47 3.78
N THR A 51 4.99 12.32 3.79
CA THR A 51 5.81 12.51 2.58
C THR A 51 5.47 11.47 1.54
N VAL A 52 5.35 10.20 1.93
CA VAL A 52 4.99 9.13 1.01
C VAL A 52 3.61 9.40 0.41
N GLN A 53 2.63 9.75 1.26
CA GLN A 53 1.27 10.04 0.80
C GLN A 53 1.27 11.16 -0.23
N LYS A 54 1.93 12.28 0.09
CA LYS A 54 1.98 13.44 -0.79
C LYS A 54 2.60 13.09 -2.14
N ASN A 55 3.74 12.42 -2.11
CA ASN A 55 4.49 12.17 -3.34
C ASN A 55 3.83 11.11 -4.21
N VAL A 56 3.33 10.02 -3.62
CA VAL A 56 2.62 8.99 -4.37
C VAL A 56 1.32 9.56 -4.92
N HIS A 57 0.60 10.34 -4.12
CA HIS A 57 -0.64 10.98 -4.56
C HIS A 57 -0.42 11.87 -5.79
N GLN A 58 0.63 12.70 -5.79
CA GLN A 58 0.94 13.56 -6.93
C GLN A 58 1.25 12.74 -8.17
N GLN A 59 1.98 11.64 -8.03
CA GLN A 59 2.28 10.77 -9.16
C GLN A 59 1.02 10.09 -9.70
N LEU A 60 0.15 9.61 -8.83
CA LEU A 60 -1.12 9.01 -9.26
C LEU A 60 -1.97 10.02 -10.04
N LYS A 61 -2.00 11.27 -9.61
CA LYS A 61 -2.73 12.32 -10.31
C LYS A 61 -2.16 12.56 -11.71
N GLN A 62 -0.83 12.59 -11.82
CA GLN A 62 -0.18 12.81 -13.10
C GLN A 62 -0.38 11.64 -14.06
N LEU A 63 -0.37 10.42 -13.53
CA LEU A 63 -0.44 9.21 -14.34
C LEU A 63 -1.87 8.78 -14.66
N ASN A 64 -2.86 9.25 -13.89
CA ASN A 64 -4.25 8.83 -14.08
C ASN A 64 -5.20 10.01 -13.88
N PRO A 65 -5.70 10.59 -14.99
CA PRO A 65 -6.63 11.74 -14.89
C PRO A 65 -7.91 11.43 -14.12
N SER A 66 -8.41 10.19 -14.20
CA SER A 66 -9.62 9.81 -13.44
C SER A 66 -9.38 9.91 -11.94
N TYR A 67 -8.20 9.54 -11.48
CA TYR A 67 -7.85 9.68 -10.08
C TYR A 67 -7.80 11.17 -9.67
N ALA A 68 -7.22 12.01 -10.52
CA ALA A 68 -7.17 13.44 -10.26
C ALA A 68 -8.58 14.05 -10.18
N ASP A 69 -9.48 13.62 -11.08
CA ASP A 69 -10.87 14.06 -11.05
C ASP A 69 -11.58 13.59 -9.79
N TYR A 70 -11.33 12.37 -9.36
CA TYR A 70 -11.95 11.81 -8.19
C TYR A 70 -11.59 12.60 -6.93
N GLU A 71 -10.37 13.10 -6.82
CA GLU A 71 -9.95 13.91 -5.67
C GLU A 71 -10.89 15.09 -5.42
N SER A 72 -11.36 15.73 -6.49
CA SER A 72 -12.23 16.88 -6.38
C SER A 72 -13.67 16.53 -6.02
N MET A 73 -14.02 15.26 -6.04
CA MET A 73 -15.39 14.78 -5.85
C MET A 73 -15.66 14.22 -4.45
N ILE A 74 -14.62 14.00 -3.65
CA ILE A 74 -14.80 13.43 -2.32
C ILE A 74 -14.29 14.37 -1.25
N GLU A 75 -14.80 14.19 -0.02
CA GLU A 75 -14.40 15.02 1.12
C GLU A 75 -13.17 14.47 1.83
N ALA A 76 -12.89 13.17 1.69
CA ALA A 76 -11.72 12.55 2.30
C ALA A 76 -10.55 12.60 1.31
N HIS A 77 -9.31 12.51 1.84
CA HIS A 77 -8.14 12.36 0.97
C HIS A 77 -8.24 11.01 0.25
N PRO A 78 -8.06 10.96 -1.08
CA PRO A 78 -8.26 9.72 -1.83
C PRO A 78 -7.19 8.65 -1.59
N LEU A 79 -6.05 9.01 -1.01
CA LEU A 79 -4.98 8.06 -0.71
C LEU A 79 -4.63 8.12 0.78
N ARG A 80 -4.64 6.96 1.42
CA ARG A 80 -4.12 6.79 2.78
C ARG A 80 -2.86 5.97 2.72
N VAL A 81 -1.91 6.25 3.62
CA VAL A 81 -0.65 5.51 3.69
C VAL A 81 -0.43 5.05 5.12
N THR A 82 -0.16 3.76 5.29
CA THR A 82 0.31 3.19 6.54
C THR A 82 1.70 2.65 6.32
N LEU A 83 2.65 3.13 7.10
CA LEU A 83 4.01 2.58 7.10
C LEU A 83 4.03 1.34 7.98
N LEU A 84 4.55 0.25 7.41
CA LEU A 84 4.69 -1.01 8.13
C LEU A 84 6.04 -1.06 8.82
N GLU A 85 6.11 -1.79 9.93
CA GLU A 85 7.38 -1.98 10.64
C GLU A 85 8.37 -2.76 9.77
N PRO A 86 9.66 -2.44 9.84
CA PRO A 86 10.67 -3.21 9.10
C PRO A 86 10.59 -4.68 9.47
N GLY A 87 10.48 -5.53 8.47
CA GLY A 87 10.34 -6.97 8.65
C GLY A 87 8.92 -7.48 8.53
N ALA A 88 7.92 -6.60 8.35
CA ALA A 88 6.51 -7.01 8.28
C ALA A 88 6.25 -7.99 7.16
N PHE A 89 6.76 -7.72 5.95
CA PHE A 89 6.55 -8.62 4.82
C PHE A 89 7.29 -9.94 4.99
N MET A 90 8.50 -9.92 5.54
CA MET A 90 9.25 -11.14 5.82
C MET A 90 8.51 -12.00 6.85
N ASN A 91 7.95 -11.38 7.89
CA ASN A 91 7.15 -12.08 8.90
C ASN A 91 5.93 -12.74 8.26
N TYR A 92 5.24 -12.03 7.39
CA TYR A 92 4.09 -12.57 6.66
C TYR A 92 4.50 -13.81 5.88
N MET A 93 5.61 -13.73 5.13
CA MET A 93 6.10 -14.84 4.31
C MET A 93 6.45 -16.05 5.18
N LYS A 94 7.06 -15.83 6.34
CA LYS A 94 7.39 -16.93 7.27
C LYS A 94 6.13 -17.63 7.78
N ILE A 95 5.10 -16.85 8.11
CA ILE A 95 3.83 -17.41 8.58
C ILE A 95 3.19 -18.25 7.47
N GLN A 96 3.16 -17.74 6.25
CA GLN A 96 2.56 -18.47 5.14
C GLN A 96 3.34 -19.75 4.80
N THR A 97 4.66 -19.68 4.82
CA THR A 97 5.50 -20.85 4.57
C THR A 97 5.26 -21.92 5.64
N ALA A 98 5.20 -21.53 6.91
CA ALA A 98 4.93 -22.44 8.02
C ALA A 98 3.55 -23.07 7.91
N ALA A 99 2.58 -22.38 7.32
CA ALA A 99 1.23 -22.89 7.11
C ALA A 99 1.11 -23.77 5.86
N GLY A 100 2.22 -23.97 5.12
CA GLY A 100 2.22 -24.84 3.95
C GLY A 100 1.85 -24.16 2.64
N ALA A 101 1.81 -22.82 2.59
CA ALA A 101 1.52 -22.13 1.34
C ALA A 101 2.62 -22.40 0.32
N ASP A 102 2.22 -22.50 -0.96
CA ASP A 102 3.18 -22.67 -2.03
C ASP A 102 3.82 -21.32 -2.40
N LEU A 103 4.85 -21.38 -3.27
CA LEU A 103 5.62 -20.17 -3.61
C LEU A 103 4.77 -19.05 -4.19
N ALA A 104 3.68 -19.39 -4.87
CA ALA A 104 2.82 -18.40 -5.48
C ALA A 104 1.98 -17.63 -4.45
N HIS A 105 1.86 -18.14 -3.22
CA HIS A 105 0.95 -17.58 -2.20
C HIS A 105 1.66 -17.17 -0.91
N ILE A 106 2.98 -17.17 -0.88
CA ILE A 106 3.70 -16.78 0.35
C ILE A 106 3.77 -15.26 0.54
N LYS A 107 3.66 -14.48 -0.55
CA LYS A 107 3.60 -13.01 -0.46
C LYS A 107 2.16 -12.56 -0.57
N PRO A 108 1.78 -11.48 0.14
CA PRO A 108 0.46 -10.90 -0.10
C PRO A 108 0.43 -10.27 -1.50
N PRO A 109 -0.72 -10.26 -2.18
CA PRO A 109 -0.79 -9.60 -3.48
C PRO A 109 -0.57 -8.10 -3.33
N HIS A 110 -0.02 -7.47 -4.36
CA HIS A 110 0.12 -6.01 -4.37
C HIS A 110 -1.25 -5.32 -4.38
N MET A 111 -2.24 -5.92 -5.03
CA MET A 111 -3.55 -5.32 -5.19
C MET A 111 -4.61 -6.12 -4.44
N ASN A 112 -5.40 -5.42 -3.62
CA ASN A 112 -6.61 -5.97 -3.01
C ASN A 112 -6.37 -7.17 -2.09
N ALA A 113 -5.32 -7.12 -1.28
CA ALA A 113 -5.06 -8.15 -0.28
C ALA A 113 -6.23 -8.27 0.68
N LYS A 114 -6.49 -9.50 1.16
CA LYS A 114 -7.59 -9.78 2.07
C LYS A 114 -7.33 -9.19 3.46
N ASP A 115 -8.39 -9.03 4.24
CA ASP A 115 -8.29 -8.47 5.59
C ASP A 115 -7.29 -9.23 6.46
N GLU A 116 -7.27 -10.56 6.37
CA GLU A 116 -6.34 -11.38 7.15
C GLU A 116 -4.88 -11.05 6.84
N ALA A 117 -4.57 -10.83 5.57
CA ALA A 117 -3.20 -10.48 5.15
C ALA A 117 -2.81 -9.11 5.69
N ILE A 118 -3.70 -8.13 5.55
CA ILE A 118 -3.44 -6.78 6.04
C ILE A 118 -3.27 -6.79 7.55
N GLU A 119 -4.10 -7.54 8.27
CA GLU A 119 -4.01 -7.63 9.73
C GLU A 119 -2.65 -8.16 10.17
N VAL A 120 -2.14 -9.20 9.52
CA VAL A 120 -0.82 -9.75 9.82
C VAL A 120 0.26 -8.70 9.59
N LEU A 121 0.18 -7.97 8.47
CA LEU A 121 1.17 -6.95 8.14
C LEU A 121 1.18 -5.82 9.16
N VAL A 122 0.01 -5.28 9.52
CA VAL A 122 -0.05 -4.11 10.39
C VAL A 122 0.18 -4.44 11.86
N SER A 123 -0.06 -5.68 12.27
CA SER A 123 0.13 -6.06 13.67
C SER A 123 1.56 -6.46 14.00
N TYR A 124 2.40 -6.65 12.99
CA TYR A 124 3.80 -7.00 13.21
C TYR A 124 4.54 -5.86 13.91
N LYS A 125 5.29 -6.20 14.97
CA LYS A 125 6.17 -5.27 15.66
C LYS A 125 7.59 -5.79 15.59
N ASN A 126 8.50 -4.90 15.21
CA ASN A 126 9.92 -5.21 15.22
C ASN A 126 10.43 -4.99 16.65
N ASN A 127 10.73 -6.07 17.34
CA ASN A 127 11.16 -6.05 18.75
C ASN A 127 12.68 -6.06 18.90
N GLU A 128 13.41 -5.73 17.86
CA GLU A 128 14.85 -5.58 17.96
C GLU A 128 15.18 -4.30 18.74
N ASP A 129 15.84 -4.47 19.84
CA ASP A 129 16.30 -3.36 20.66
C ASP A 129 17.74 -3.00 20.31
#